data_b10a08e56992e70ba55a980637040c91
#
_entry.id   b10a08e56992e70ba55a980637040c91
#
_cell.length_a   1.000
_cell.length_b   1.000
_cell.length_c   1.000
_cell.angle_alpha   90.00
_cell.angle_beta   90.00
_cell.angle_gamma   90.00
#
_symmetry.space_group_name_H-M   'P 1'
#
loop_
_entity.id
_entity.type
_entity.pdbx_description
1 polymer ?
#
loop_
_entity_poly.entity_id
_entity_poly.type
_entity_poly.pdbx_seq_one_letter_code
_entity_poly.pdbx_strand_id
1 'polypeptide(L)'
;MLKISTINKPSERRLLVEGKLIQPWVGELSRSWRDANEHLDGRKLVIDLSNATVIGREGEDELLKLMREGAKFSCCGVLTRYVLKKLSHKCREHFAFESK
;
A
#
# COMPACT_ATOMS: atom_id res chain seq x y z
N MET A 1 10.98 9.94 -7.25
CA MET A 1 11.06 10.14 -5.79
C MET A 1 9.78 9.65 -5.14
N LEU A 2 9.90 9.09 -3.95
CA LEU A 2 8.77 8.53 -3.22
C LEU A 2 8.63 9.23 -1.88
N LYS A 3 7.40 9.56 -1.52
CA LYS A 3 7.11 10.16 -0.22
C LYS A 3 6.03 9.31 0.47
N ILE A 4 6.28 8.93 1.71
CA ILE A 4 5.33 8.16 2.49
C ILE A 4 5.03 8.93 3.77
N SER A 5 3.76 9.20 3.99
CA SER A 5 3.30 9.93 5.18
C SER A 5 2.36 9.05 5.99
N THR A 6 2.41 9.19 7.31
CA THR A 6 1.52 8.44 8.19
C THR A 6 0.44 9.37 8.72
N ILE A 7 -0.81 8.99 8.52
CA ILE A 7 -1.96 9.75 9.00
C ILE A 7 -2.68 8.91 10.04
N ASN A 8 -2.73 9.42 11.28
CA ASN A 8 -3.38 8.72 12.38
C ASN A 8 -4.79 9.25 12.59
N LYS A 9 -5.75 8.34 12.55
CA LYS A 9 -7.14 8.63 12.85
C LYS A 9 -7.61 7.70 13.98
N PRO A 10 -8.73 8.01 14.64
CA PRO A 10 -9.18 7.16 15.74
C PRO A 10 -9.39 5.70 15.39
N SER A 11 -9.87 5.40 14.18
CA SER A 11 -10.18 4.03 13.77
C SER A 11 -9.19 3.44 12.79
N GLU A 12 -8.26 4.24 12.26
CA GLU A 12 -7.31 3.71 11.28
C GLU A 12 -6.01 4.51 11.28
N ARG A 13 -4.96 3.85 10.84
CA ARG A 13 -3.70 4.49 10.51
C ARG A 13 -3.49 4.31 9.01
N ARG A 14 -3.27 5.41 8.31
CA ARG A 14 -3.18 5.40 6.86
C ARG A 14 -1.77 5.77 6.43
N LEU A 15 -1.16 4.92 5.59
CA LEU A 15 0.11 5.24 4.95
C LEU A 15 -0.20 5.83 3.59
N LEU A 16 0.05 7.11 3.44
CA LEU A 16 -0.17 7.80 2.18
C LEU A 16 1.10 7.72 1.34
N VAL A 17 1.01 7.04 0.21
CA VAL A 17 2.15 6.84 -0.70
C VAL A 17 2.00 7.80 -1.86
N GLU A 18 2.99 8.69 -2.04
CA GLU A 18 2.96 9.71 -3.08
C GLU A 18 4.18 9.56 -3.98
N GLY A 19 3.97 9.72 -5.28
CA GLY A 19 5.04 9.73 -6.25
C GLY A 19 5.28 8.40 -6.91
N LYS A 20 6.55 8.06 -7.12
CA LYS A 20 6.93 6.89 -7.93
C LYS A 20 7.38 5.74 -7.05
N LEU A 21 6.66 4.65 -7.12
CA LEU A 21 7.02 3.42 -6.40
C LEU A 21 7.92 2.58 -7.29
N ILE A 22 9.18 2.99 -7.36
CA ILE A 22 10.23 2.36 -8.17
C ILE A 22 11.50 2.28 -7.34
N GLN A 23 12.50 1.52 -7.82
CA GLN A 23 13.80 1.51 -7.18
C GLN A 23 14.48 2.88 -7.34
N PRO A 24 15.27 3.30 -6.37
CA PRO A 24 15.71 2.59 -5.15
C PRO A 24 14.79 2.75 -3.95
N TRP A 25 13.59 3.33 -4.12
CA TRP A 25 12.74 3.72 -2.99
C TRP A 25 11.73 2.65 -2.54
N VAL A 26 11.62 1.56 -3.30
CA VAL A 26 10.60 0.52 -3.01
C VAL A 26 10.74 -0.03 -1.58
N GLY A 27 11.97 -0.22 -1.11
CA GLY A 27 12.19 -0.75 0.24
C GLY A 27 11.67 0.14 1.35
N GLU A 28 11.48 1.43 1.09
CA GLU A 28 10.94 2.34 2.08
C GLU A 28 9.49 2.05 2.41
N LEU A 29 8.73 1.56 1.44
CA LEU A 29 7.34 1.19 1.69
C LEU A 29 7.26 0.03 2.68
N SER A 30 8.07 -0.99 2.49
CA SER A 30 8.10 -2.14 3.38
C SER A 30 8.49 -1.73 4.80
N ARG A 31 9.48 -0.88 4.91
CA ARG A 31 9.95 -0.38 6.21
C ARG A 31 8.88 0.45 6.90
N SER A 32 8.25 1.35 6.15
CA SER A 32 7.18 2.20 6.69
C SER A 32 5.98 1.37 7.12
N TRP A 33 5.67 0.31 6.37
CA TRP A 33 4.55 -0.56 6.74
C TRP A 33 4.82 -1.30 8.05
N ARG A 34 6.04 -1.79 8.22
CA ARG A 34 6.41 -2.47 9.48
C ARG A 34 6.34 -1.53 10.67
N ASP A 35 6.88 -0.32 10.50
CA ASP A 35 6.84 0.68 11.56
C ASP A 35 5.41 1.06 11.91
N ALA A 36 4.59 1.26 10.89
CA ALA A 36 3.20 1.66 11.09
C ALA A 36 2.35 0.54 11.69
N ASN A 37 2.77 -0.72 11.51
CA ASN A 37 2.05 -1.86 12.04
C ASN A 37 2.27 -2.03 13.55
N GLU A 38 3.22 -1.31 14.12
CA GLU A 38 3.46 -1.32 15.55
C GLU A 38 2.52 -0.33 16.25
N HIS A 39 2.07 -0.71 17.43
CA HIS A 39 1.23 0.17 18.28
C HIS A 39 -0.04 0.66 17.58
N LEU A 40 -0.69 -0.23 16.83
CA LEU A 40 -1.94 0.12 16.16
C LEU A 40 -3.08 0.38 17.15
N ASP A 41 -3.06 -0.26 18.30
CA ASP A 41 -4.08 -0.07 19.34
C ASP A 41 -5.49 -0.30 18.81
N GLY A 42 -5.66 -1.37 18.04
CA GLY A 42 -6.96 -1.73 17.48
C GLY A 42 -7.34 -1.01 16.20
N ARG A 43 -6.51 -0.10 15.72
CA ARG A 43 -6.78 0.62 14.47
C ARG A 43 -6.43 -0.25 13.26
N LYS A 44 -7.11 0.00 12.15
CA LYS A 44 -6.77 -0.63 10.89
C LYS A 44 -5.56 0.07 10.27
N LEU A 45 -4.70 -0.70 9.62
CA LEU A 45 -3.59 -0.14 8.84
C LEU A 45 -3.94 -0.24 7.36
N VAL A 46 -3.98 0.90 6.69
CA VAL A 46 -4.36 0.99 5.28
C VAL A 46 -3.24 1.68 4.51
N ILE A 47 -2.89 1.12 3.36
CA ILE A 47 -1.93 1.74 2.44
C ILE A 47 -2.74 2.45 1.36
N ASP A 48 -2.59 3.77 1.29
CA ASP A 48 -3.33 4.61 0.35
C ASP A 48 -2.45 4.92 -0.86
N LEU A 49 -2.84 4.40 -2.01
CA LEU A 49 -2.09 4.57 -3.25
C LEU A 49 -2.70 5.62 -4.18
N SER A 50 -3.62 6.43 -3.66
CA SER A 50 -4.32 7.44 -4.48
C SER A 50 -3.37 8.42 -5.18
N ASN A 51 -2.26 8.74 -4.54
CA ASN A 51 -1.31 9.70 -5.06
C ASN A 51 -0.04 9.07 -5.64
N ALA A 52 -0.05 7.75 -5.80
CA ALA A 52 1.04 7.06 -6.49
C ALA A 52 0.88 7.32 -7.99
N THR A 53 1.93 7.84 -8.61
CA THR A 53 1.89 8.21 -10.01
C THR A 53 2.47 7.16 -10.94
N VAL A 54 3.44 6.39 -10.44
CA VAL A 54 4.06 5.30 -11.19
C VAL A 54 4.28 4.14 -10.23
N ILE A 55 3.94 2.93 -10.66
CA ILE A 55 4.24 1.72 -9.90
C ILE A 55 5.04 0.82 -10.84
N GLY A 56 6.34 0.71 -10.60
CA GLY A 56 7.21 -0.12 -11.40
C GLY A 56 7.08 -1.59 -11.01
N ARG A 57 7.84 -2.44 -11.72
CA ARG A 57 7.80 -3.88 -11.48
C ARG A 57 8.18 -4.24 -10.05
N GLU A 58 9.25 -3.65 -9.56
CA GLU A 58 9.69 -3.89 -8.19
C GLU A 58 8.66 -3.38 -7.18
N GLY A 59 7.98 -2.28 -7.54
CA GLY A 59 6.89 -1.76 -6.71
C GLY A 59 5.73 -2.74 -6.64
N GLU A 60 5.36 -3.33 -7.78
CA GLU A 60 4.31 -4.35 -7.81
C GLU A 60 4.69 -5.56 -6.96
N ASP A 61 5.95 -6.00 -7.07
CA ASP A 61 6.42 -7.13 -6.27
C ASP A 61 6.33 -6.84 -4.78
N GLU A 62 6.67 -5.63 -4.38
CA GLU A 62 6.58 -5.22 -2.98
C GLU A 62 5.13 -5.17 -2.50
N LEU A 63 4.24 -4.62 -3.31
CA LEU A 63 2.81 -4.59 -2.98
C LEU A 63 2.24 -6.00 -2.84
N LEU A 64 2.62 -6.90 -3.73
CA LEU A 64 2.18 -8.29 -3.66
C LEU A 64 2.65 -8.94 -2.36
N LYS A 65 3.89 -8.68 -1.97
CA LYS A 65 4.43 -9.19 -0.73
C LYS A 65 3.63 -8.70 0.47
N LEU A 66 3.29 -7.40 0.49
CA LEU A 66 2.51 -6.83 1.58
C LEU A 66 1.08 -7.37 1.59
N MET A 67 0.49 -7.63 0.42
CA MET A 67 -0.82 -8.27 0.34
C MET A 67 -0.81 -9.64 1.03
N ARG A 68 0.25 -10.41 0.81
CA ARG A 68 0.39 -11.74 1.43
C ARG A 68 0.57 -11.64 2.93
N GLU A 69 1.06 -10.52 3.41
CA GLU A 69 1.19 -10.27 4.84
C GLU A 69 -0.06 -9.69 5.47
N GLY A 70 -1.11 -9.50 4.67
CA GLY A 70 -2.39 -9.04 5.17
C GLY A 70 -2.64 -7.54 5.05
N ALA A 71 -1.81 -6.82 4.30
CA ALA A 71 -1.99 -5.38 4.14
C ALA A 71 -3.29 -5.07 3.41
N LYS A 72 -3.94 -3.99 3.81
CA LYS A 72 -5.15 -3.46 3.17
C LYS A 72 -4.79 -2.24 2.36
N PHE A 73 -5.45 -2.07 1.23
CA PHE A 73 -5.13 -1.01 0.29
C PHE A 73 -6.34 -0.15 0.00
N SER A 74 -6.09 1.14 -0.24
CA SER A 74 -7.10 2.08 -0.70
C SER A 74 -6.57 2.74 -1.97
N CYS A 75 -7.41 2.89 -2.96
CA CYS A 75 -7.03 3.57 -4.20
C CYS A 75 -8.24 4.27 -4.80
N CYS A 76 -7.99 5.32 -5.57
CA CYS A 76 -9.07 6.00 -6.29
C CYS A 76 -8.70 6.31 -7.73
N GLY A 77 -7.49 5.98 -8.17
CA GLY A 77 -7.09 6.19 -9.56
C GLY A 77 -7.30 4.93 -10.39
N VAL A 78 -7.49 5.12 -11.69
CA VAL A 78 -7.67 3.99 -12.61
C VAL A 78 -6.42 3.11 -12.64
N LEU A 79 -5.24 3.74 -12.68
CA LEU A 79 -3.98 3.00 -12.73
C LEU A 79 -3.76 2.14 -11.49
N THR A 80 -3.90 2.72 -10.31
CA THR A 80 -3.65 2.00 -9.07
C THR A 80 -4.69 0.89 -8.86
N ARG A 81 -5.94 1.15 -9.25
CA ARG A 81 -6.99 0.15 -9.16
C ARG A 81 -6.69 -1.03 -10.08
N TYR A 82 -6.21 -0.76 -11.29
CA TYR A 82 -5.83 -1.81 -12.23
C TYR A 82 -4.70 -2.67 -11.66
N VAL A 83 -3.67 -2.02 -11.13
CA VAL A 83 -2.53 -2.74 -10.55
C VAL A 83 -2.97 -3.62 -9.38
N LEU A 84 -3.79 -3.10 -8.48
CA LEU A 84 -4.26 -3.86 -7.34
C LEU A 84 -5.10 -5.06 -7.75
N LYS A 85 -5.94 -4.91 -8.77
CA LYS A 85 -6.70 -6.03 -9.30
C LYS A 85 -5.79 -7.11 -9.88
N LYS A 86 -4.80 -6.71 -10.65
CA LYS A 86 -3.84 -7.64 -11.23
C LYS A 86 -3.10 -8.41 -10.15
N LEU A 87 -2.65 -7.72 -9.11
CA LEU A 87 -1.92 -8.35 -8.01
C LEU A 87 -2.80 -9.25 -7.17
N SER A 88 -4.08 -8.93 -7.02
CA SER A 88 -4.99 -9.78 -6.26
C SER A 88 -5.16 -11.14 -6.92
N HIS A 89 -5.17 -11.19 -8.25
CA HIS A 89 -5.22 -12.46 -8.97
C HIS A 89 -3.96 -13.29 -8.75
N LYS A 90 -2.80 -12.64 -8.69
CA LYS A 90 -1.55 -13.34 -8.44
C LYS A 90 -1.45 -13.85 -7.02
N CYS A 91 -1.97 -13.09 -6.08
CA CYS A 91 -1.87 -13.44 -4.67
C CYS A 91 -2.66 -14.69 -4.31
N ARG A 92 -3.83 -14.87 -4.91
CA ARG A 92 -4.73 -15.99 -4.64
C ARG A 92 -5.16 -16.11 -3.19
N GLU A 93 -4.83 -15.15 -2.37
CA GLU A 93 -5.22 -15.13 -0.98
C GLU A 93 -6.39 -14.18 -0.80
N HIS A 94 -7.18 -14.47 0.20
CA HIS A 94 -8.33 -13.64 0.49
C HIS A 94 -7.85 -12.34 1.15
N PHE A 95 -8.00 -11.24 0.46
CA PHE A 95 -7.71 -9.96 1.04
C PHE A 95 -8.72 -8.94 0.53
N ALA A 96 -8.86 -7.85 1.26
CA ALA A 96 -9.77 -6.79 0.89
C ALA A 96 -9.00 -5.50 0.62
N PHE A 97 -9.44 -4.75 -0.38
CA PHE A 97 -8.96 -3.39 -0.56
C PHE A 97 -10.15 -2.49 -0.81
N GLU A 98 -10.01 -1.23 -0.41
CA GLU A 98 -11.05 -0.24 -0.57
C GLU A 98 -10.84 0.48 -1.89
N SER A 99 -11.90 0.60 -2.69
CA SER A 99 -11.83 1.40 -3.91
C SER A 99 -12.90 2.47 -3.87
N LYS A 100 -12.54 3.62 -4.35
CA LYS A 100 -13.43 4.75 -4.38
C LYS A 100 -13.90 5.01 -5.79
#